data_04d590222a245bdbcba6ff2652b065d5
#
_entry.id   04d590222a245bdbcba6ff2652b065d5
#
_cell.length_a   1.000
_cell.length_b   1.000
_cell.length_c   1.000
_cell.angle_alpha   90.00
_cell.angle_beta   90.00
_cell.angle_gamma   90.00
#
_symmetry.space_group_name_H-M   'P 1'
#
loop_
_entity.id
_entity.type
_entity.pdbx_description
1 polymer ?
#
loop_
_entity_poly.entity_id
_entity_poly.type
_entity_poly.pdbx_seq_one_letter_code
_entity_poly.pdbx_strand_id
1 'polypeptide(L)'
;MTQSILLTGANGFTGKAVSHALLVKGYRVIELSGLKGAAVGQIACDLNDRNSLFGALKGIEVDRVIHLAAISFVASADTQEFYRTNVVGTCNLLEALAESEKRPQQIIIASSANVYGVPENAIPLTEESPLFPVNHYACSKLAMEHMARTFQDLLPIAITRPFNYTGVGQANHFLIPKVVDHFAAKAPFIELGNLDISRDFTGIDDVVNAYLKLIEHDIHGETFNISSGVSISLRDVIDELSQLSGHSLEVRSNPDFIRSNEIKNLCGHSGKLQSMTGWKITQPIRAVLKSMLDAASGR
;
A
#
# COMPACT_ATOMS: atom_id res chain seq x y z
N MET A 1 -18.31 2.45 -24.01
CA MET A 1 -17.75 1.12 -23.67
C MET A 1 -17.28 1.16 -22.22
N THR A 2 -17.46 0.10 -21.45
CA THR A 2 -16.98 0.01 -20.07
C THR A 2 -15.46 -0.08 -20.09
N GLN A 3 -14.77 0.84 -19.38
CA GLN A 3 -13.31 0.83 -19.31
C GLN A 3 -12.82 -0.40 -18.53
N SER A 4 -11.73 -1.00 -19.02
CA SER A 4 -11.10 -2.18 -18.42
C SER A 4 -9.86 -1.77 -17.61
N ILE A 5 -9.75 -2.30 -16.40
CA ILE A 5 -8.62 -2.04 -15.49
C ILE A 5 -7.95 -3.36 -15.13
N LEU A 6 -6.66 -3.49 -15.46
CA LEU A 6 -5.83 -4.57 -14.95
C LEU A 6 -5.38 -4.23 -13.52
N LEU A 7 -5.75 -5.07 -12.58
CA LEU A 7 -5.36 -4.95 -11.18
C LEU A 7 -4.44 -6.11 -10.81
N THR A 8 -3.20 -5.83 -10.45
CA THR A 8 -2.30 -6.83 -9.87
C THR A 8 -2.31 -6.77 -8.36
N GLY A 9 -2.04 -7.89 -7.71
CA GLY A 9 -2.12 -7.95 -6.24
C GLY A 9 -3.54 -7.94 -5.69
N ALA A 10 -4.53 -8.35 -6.51
CA ALA A 10 -5.96 -8.33 -6.17
C ALA A 10 -6.31 -9.10 -4.87
N ASN A 11 -5.55 -10.13 -4.51
CA ASN A 11 -5.77 -10.93 -3.30
C ASN A 11 -5.21 -10.28 -2.02
N GLY A 12 -4.39 -9.22 -2.15
CA GLY A 12 -3.87 -8.46 -1.02
C GLY A 12 -4.94 -7.61 -0.32
N PHE A 13 -4.61 -7.09 0.85
CA PHE A 13 -5.50 -6.21 1.63
C PHE A 13 -6.02 -5.03 0.80
N THR A 14 -5.12 -4.27 0.19
CA THR A 14 -5.47 -3.11 -0.65
C THR A 14 -6.14 -3.55 -1.95
N GLY A 15 -5.63 -4.62 -2.58
CA GLY A 15 -6.15 -5.11 -3.85
C GLY A 15 -7.61 -5.50 -3.80
N LYS A 16 -8.04 -6.21 -2.75
CA LYS A 16 -9.45 -6.59 -2.53
C LYS A 16 -10.35 -5.37 -2.41
N ALA A 17 -9.92 -4.37 -1.63
CA ALA A 17 -10.70 -3.16 -1.43
C ALA A 17 -10.79 -2.31 -2.71
N VAL A 18 -9.68 -2.17 -3.45
CA VAL A 18 -9.64 -1.45 -4.73
C VAL A 18 -10.48 -2.18 -5.78
N SER A 19 -10.36 -3.53 -5.90
CA SER A 19 -11.17 -4.31 -6.84
C SER A 19 -12.66 -4.12 -6.60
N HIS A 20 -13.10 -4.28 -5.35
CA HIS A 20 -14.50 -4.07 -4.99
C HIS A 20 -14.99 -2.67 -5.37
N ALA A 21 -14.24 -1.63 -5.04
CA ALA A 21 -14.60 -0.25 -5.33
C ALA A 21 -14.66 0.06 -6.84
N LEU A 22 -13.74 -0.51 -7.64
CA LEU A 22 -13.75 -0.39 -9.09
C LEU A 22 -15.00 -1.07 -9.70
N LEU A 23 -15.34 -2.28 -9.24
CA LEU A 23 -16.55 -2.99 -9.68
C LEU A 23 -17.83 -2.22 -9.34
N VAL A 24 -17.93 -1.64 -8.14
CA VAL A 24 -19.05 -0.79 -7.73
C VAL A 24 -19.16 0.47 -8.61
N LYS A 25 -18.03 1.02 -9.06
CA LYS A 25 -17.97 2.13 -10.02
C LYS A 25 -18.32 1.72 -11.47
N GLY A 26 -18.50 0.45 -11.75
CA GLY A 26 -18.88 -0.06 -13.07
C GLY A 26 -17.70 -0.31 -14.01
N TYR A 27 -16.46 -0.34 -13.51
CA TYR A 27 -15.30 -0.75 -14.31
C TYR A 27 -15.30 -2.27 -14.54
N ARG A 28 -14.75 -2.70 -15.68
CA ARG A 28 -14.39 -4.10 -15.89
C ARG A 28 -13.02 -4.35 -15.26
N VAL A 29 -12.97 -5.08 -14.16
CA VAL A 29 -11.71 -5.39 -13.47
C VAL A 29 -11.16 -6.73 -13.99
N ILE A 30 -9.91 -6.71 -14.44
CA ILE A 30 -9.13 -7.89 -14.82
C ILE A 30 -8.12 -8.10 -13.71
N GLU A 31 -8.36 -9.08 -12.86
CA GLU A 31 -7.53 -9.35 -11.70
C GLU A 31 -6.41 -10.32 -12.04
N LEU A 32 -5.16 -9.90 -11.83
CA LEU A 32 -3.99 -10.74 -11.93
C LEU A 32 -3.46 -11.03 -10.53
N SER A 33 -3.37 -12.30 -10.18
CA SER A 33 -2.88 -12.74 -8.88
C SER A 33 -1.83 -13.84 -9.02
N GLY A 34 -1.00 -14.01 -7.97
CA GLY A 34 0.00 -15.07 -7.95
C GLY A 34 -0.63 -16.46 -8.06
N LEU A 35 0.16 -17.45 -8.49
CA LEU A 35 -0.28 -18.84 -8.72
C LEU A 35 -0.92 -19.48 -7.48
N LYS A 36 -0.44 -19.10 -6.27
CA LYS A 36 -1.02 -19.56 -5.02
C LYS A 36 -2.14 -18.63 -4.58
N GLY A 37 -3.38 -19.11 -4.58
CA GLY A 37 -4.54 -18.38 -4.06
C GLY A 37 -5.32 -17.57 -5.09
N ALA A 38 -5.13 -17.79 -6.38
CA ALA A 38 -6.01 -17.22 -7.40
C ALA A 38 -7.44 -17.71 -7.21
N ALA A 39 -8.40 -16.79 -7.12
CA ALA A 39 -9.82 -17.11 -7.07
C ALA A 39 -10.38 -17.41 -8.47
N VAL A 40 -11.58 -17.99 -8.53
CA VAL A 40 -12.28 -18.22 -9.80
C VAL A 40 -12.51 -16.87 -10.50
N GLY A 41 -12.13 -16.79 -11.76
CA GLY A 41 -12.25 -15.56 -12.56
C GLY A 41 -11.01 -14.66 -12.56
N GLN A 42 -10.00 -14.97 -11.72
CA GLN A 42 -8.72 -14.28 -11.74
C GLN A 42 -7.74 -14.96 -12.70
N ILE A 43 -6.84 -14.16 -13.27
CA ILE A 43 -5.71 -14.67 -14.05
C ILE A 43 -4.58 -15.03 -13.07
N ALA A 44 -4.28 -16.34 -12.98
CA ALA A 44 -3.16 -16.83 -12.18
C ALA A 44 -1.85 -16.67 -12.95
N CYS A 45 -0.91 -15.87 -12.44
CA CYS A 45 0.37 -15.63 -13.08
C CYS A 45 1.43 -15.24 -12.06
N ASP A 46 2.64 -15.77 -12.23
CA ASP A 46 3.81 -15.31 -11.49
C ASP A 46 4.46 -14.15 -12.26
N LEU A 47 4.50 -12.98 -11.64
CA LEU A 47 5.18 -11.80 -12.23
C LEU A 47 6.67 -12.05 -12.48
N ASN A 48 7.28 -12.98 -11.75
CA ASN A 48 8.69 -13.34 -11.95
C ASN A 48 8.92 -14.25 -13.16
N ASP A 49 7.87 -14.89 -13.67
CA ASP A 49 7.94 -15.68 -14.90
C ASP A 49 7.48 -14.83 -16.08
N ARG A 50 8.46 -14.24 -16.80
CA ARG A 50 8.23 -13.37 -17.95
C ARG A 50 7.34 -14.06 -19.00
N ASN A 51 7.62 -15.31 -19.34
CA ASN A 51 6.89 -16.02 -20.39
C ASN A 51 5.43 -16.32 -19.98
N SER A 52 5.22 -16.71 -18.73
CA SER A 52 3.89 -16.90 -18.15
C SER A 52 3.08 -15.61 -18.19
N LEU A 53 3.69 -14.48 -17.83
CA LEU A 53 3.04 -13.17 -17.81
C LEU A 53 2.67 -12.70 -19.22
N PHE A 54 3.57 -12.81 -20.19
CA PHE A 54 3.30 -12.47 -21.59
C PHE A 54 2.18 -13.34 -22.17
N GLY A 55 2.20 -14.65 -21.87
CA GLY A 55 1.13 -15.56 -22.25
C GLY A 55 -0.22 -15.19 -21.63
N ALA A 56 -0.20 -14.84 -20.34
CA ALA A 56 -1.40 -14.47 -19.58
C ALA A 56 -2.05 -13.16 -20.06
N LEU A 57 -1.27 -12.21 -20.56
CA LEU A 57 -1.74 -10.91 -21.04
C LEU A 57 -2.00 -10.89 -22.56
N LYS A 58 -1.63 -11.95 -23.29
CA LYS A 58 -1.79 -12.01 -24.76
C LYS A 58 -3.26 -11.90 -25.14
N GLY A 59 -3.59 -10.94 -26.00
CA GLY A 59 -4.95 -10.69 -26.48
C GLY A 59 -5.88 -10.05 -25.46
N ILE A 60 -5.36 -9.65 -24.31
CA ILE A 60 -6.14 -8.93 -23.29
C ILE A 60 -5.93 -7.43 -23.49
N GLU A 61 -6.98 -6.74 -23.90
CA GLU A 61 -6.98 -5.28 -23.95
C GLU A 61 -7.31 -4.70 -22.58
N VAL A 62 -6.44 -3.81 -22.09
CA VAL A 62 -6.64 -3.05 -20.87
C VAL A 62 -6.52 -1.55 -21.15
N ASP A 63 -7.46 -0.79 -20.62
CA ASP A 63 -7.43 0.66 -20.78
C ASP A 63 -6.51 1.30 -19.71
N ARG A 64 -6.47 0.76 -18.50
CA ARG A 64 -5.69 1.27 -17.37
C ARG A 64 -5.16 0.15 -16.50
N VAL A 65 -4.09 0.44 -15.73
CA VAL A 65 -3.45 -0.53 -14.85
C VAL A 65 -3.27 0.06 -13.45
N ILE A 66 -3.60 -0.73 -12.42
CA ILE A 66 -3.23 -0.45 -11.03
C ILE A 66 -2.35 -1.62 -10.55
N HIS A 67 -1.06 -1.34 -10.37
CA HIS A 67 -0.08 -2.34 -9.96
C HIS A 67 0.18 -2.25 -8.46
N LEU A 68 -0.48 -3.14 -7.70
CA LEU A 68 -0.36 -3.26 -6.24
C LEU A 68 0.42 -4.50 -5.80
N ALA A 69 0.73 -5.41 -6.73
CA ALA A 69 1.47 -6.62 -6.40
C ALA A 69 2.87 -6.29 -5.90
N ALA A 70 3.16 -6.69 -4.68
CA ALA A 70 4.46 -6.49 -4.04
C ALA A 70 4.57 -7.37 -2.80
N ILE A 71 5.79 -7.68 -2.40
CA ILE A 71 6.09 -8.15 -1.06
C ILE A 71 6.29 -6.91 -0.18
N SER A 72 5.44 -6.73 0.84
CA SER A 72 5.42 -5.52 1.69
C SER A 72 5.76 -5.79 3.16
N PHE A 73 5.81 -7.04 3.60
CA PHE A 73 6.12 -7.38 4.98
C PHE A 73 7.62 -7.32 5.23
N VAL A 74 8.08 -6.24 5.87
CA VAL A 74 9.50 -5.91 6.08
C VAL A 74 10.28 -6.94 6.90
N ALA A 75 9.60 -7.77 7.70
CA ALA A 75 10.21 -8.83 8.49
C ALA A 75 10.36 -10.17 7.73
N SER A 76 10.21 -10.18 6.39
CA SER A 76 10.50 -11.38 5.59
C SER A 76 11.95 -11.80 5.73
N ALA A 77 12.19 -13.10 5.87
CA ALA A 77 13.53 -13.67 6.03
C ALA A 77 14.33 -13.67 4.71
N ASP A 78 13.65 -13.74 3.56
CA ASP A 78 14.31 -13.72 2.25
C ASP A 78 14.30 -12.31 1.65
N THR A 79 15.45 -11.63 1.79
CA THR A 79 15.61 -10.28 1.27
C THR A 79 15.65 -10.22 -0.27
N GLN A 80 16.00 -11.29 -0.96
CA GLN A 80 16.07 -11.34 -2.42
C GLN A 80 14.68 -11.31 -3.04
N GLU A 81 13.69 -11.86 -2.34
CA GLU A 81 12.30 -11.85 -2.82
C GLU A 81 11.75 -10.44 -3.00
N PHE A 82 12.18 -9.46 -2.18
CA PHE A 82 11.80 -8.07 -2.39
C PHE A 82 12.23 -7.56 -3.76
N TYR A 83 13.48 -7.82 -4.15
CA TYR A 83 13.99 -7.36 -5.45
C TYR A 83 13.40 -8.15 -6.61
N ARG A 84 13.26 -9.46 -6.46
CA ARG A 84 12.68 -10.32 -7.48
C ARG A 84 11.25 -9.90 -7.77
N THR A 85 10.39 -9.79 -6.76
CA THR A 85 8.98 -9.47 -6.96
C THR A 85 8.76 -7.99 -7.25
N ASN A 86 9.35 -7.10 -6.44
CA ASN A 86 9.04 -5.68 -6.55
C ASN A 86 9.74 -5.01 -7.75
N VAL A 87 10.94 -5.46 -8.14
CA VAL A 87 11.69 -4.86 -9.26
C VAL A 87 11.53 -5.69 -10.53
N VAL A 88 11.97 -6.96 -10.51
CA VAL A 88 11.95 -7.81 -11.71
C VAL A 88 10.52 -8.11 -12.15
N GLY A 89 9.64 -8.45 -11.22
CA GLY A 89 8.22 -8.68 -11.53
C GLY A 89 7.53 -7.45 -12.11
N THR A 90 7.81 -6.25 -11.59
CA THR A 90 7.29 -5.00 -12.17
C THR A 90 7.90 -4.73 -13.55
N CYS A 91 9.20 -4.98 -13.75
CA CYS A 91 9.84 -4.85 -15.06
C CYS A 91 9.17 -5.74 -16.11
N ASN A 92 8.98 -7.03 -15.81
CA ASN A 92 8.30 -7.97 -16.69
C ASN A 92 6.88 -7.49 -17.05
N LEU A 93 6.14 -6.95 -16.08
CA LEU A 93 4.80 -6.40 -16.34
C LEU A 93 4.86 -5.22 -17.31
N LEU A 94 5.77 -4.28 -17.10
CA LEU A 94 5.91 -3.11 -17.97
C LEU A 94 6.37 -3.49 -19.37
N GLU A 95 7.28 -4.46 -19.52
CA GLU A 95 7.67 -5.02 -20.82
C GLU A 95 6.46 -5.61 -21.55
N ALA A 96 5.66 -6.46 -20.87
CA ALA A 96 4.48 -7.07 -21.46
C ALA A 96 3.44 -6.02 -21.89
N LEU A 97 3.25 -4.95 -21.11
CA LEU A 97 2.35 -3.86 -21.44
C LEU A 97 2.88 -2.98 -22.58
N ALA A 98 4.19 -2.78 -22.68
CA ALA A 98 4.82 -2.02 -23.76
C ALA A 98 4.74 -2.75 -25.11
N GLU A 99 4.79 -4.10 -25.10
CA GLU A 99 4.68 -4.95 -26.29
C GLU A 99 3.21 -5.27 -26.66
N SER A 100 2.21 -4.88 -25.84
CA SER A 100 0.80 -5.12 -26.16
C SER A 100 0.35 -4.33 -27.40
N GLU A 101 -0.54 -4.89 -28.21
CA GLU A 101 -1.10 -4.25 -29.40
C GLU A 101 -1.79 -2.92 -29.07
N LYS A 102 -2.46 -2.86 -27.92
CA LYS A 102 -3.07 -1.67 -27.35
C LYS A 102 -2.44 -1.37 -26.00
N ARG A 103 -1.58 -0.36 -25.96
CA ARG A 103 -0.98 0.09 -24.69
C ARG A 103 -2.03 0.73 -23.79
N PRO A 104 -1.93 0.53 -22.47
CA PRO A 104 -2.83 1.20 -21.53
C PRO A 104 -2.64 2.73 -21.56
N GLN A 105 -3.73 3.44 -21.33
CA GLN A 105 -3.77 4.90 -21.26
C GLN A 105 -3.20 5.46 -19.97
N GLN A 106 -3.05 4.60 -18.94
CA GLN A 106 -2.52 4.97 -17.64
C GLN A 106 -2.08 3.75 -16.84
N ILE A 107 -0.95 3.88 -16.16
CA ILE A 107 -0.42 2.87 -15.26
C ILE A 107 -0.10 3.53 -13.92
N ILE A 108 -0.71 3.06 -12.84
CA ILE A 108 -0.41 3.50 -11.48
C ILE A 108 0.37 2.39 -10.79
N ILE A 109 1.57 2.70 -10.31
CA ILE A 109 2.45 1.76 -9.61
C ILE A 109 2.54 2.16 -8.13
N ALA A 110 2.19 1.23 -7.25
CA ALA A 110 2.32 1.43 -5.82
C ALA A 110 3.77 1.25 -5.36
N SER A 111 4.40 2.37 -4.95
CA SER A 111 5.63 2.40 -4.17
C SER A 111 5.32 2.42 -2.67
N SER A 112 6.07 3.16 -1.87
CA SER A 112 5.87 3.28 -0.43
C SER A 112 6.57 4.54 0.11
N ALA A 113 6.02 5.16 1.14
CA ALA A 113 6.68 6.21 1.89
C ALA A 113 7.98 5.76 2.59
N ASN A 114 8.22 4.46 2.72
CA ASN A 114 9.48 3.94 3.26
C ASN A 114 10.71 4.34 2.41
N VAL A 115 10.53 4.75 1.15
CA VAL A 115 11.63 5.24 0.30
C VAL A 115 12.25 6.53 0.82
N TYR A 116 11.53 7.31 1.62
CA TYR A 116 12.05 8.51 2.27
C TYR A 116 13.03 8.20 3.41
N GLY A 117 12.93 7.02 4.03
CA GLY A 117 13.82 6.59 5.11
C GLY A 117 13.66 7.44 6.36
N VAL A 118 14.80 7.84 6.99
CA VAL A 118 14.84 8.66 8.19
C VAL A 118 14.98 10.13 7.79
N PRO A 119 13.90 10.92 7.83
CA PRO A 119 13.99 12.34 7.51
C PRO A 119 14.80 13.08 8.59
N GLU A 120 15.69 13.98 8.17
CA GLU A 120 16.48 14.80 9.08
C GLU A 120 15.62 15.83 9.85
N ASN A 121 14.49 16.22 9.29
CA ASN A 121 13.56 17.19 9.87
C ASN A 121 12.17 16.59 10.04
N ALA A 122 11.50 16.98 11.13
CA ALA A 122 10.15 16.49 11.49
C ALA A 122 9.01 17.21 10.73
N ILE A 123 9.23 17.66 9.51
CA ILE A 123 8.21 18.27 8.66
C ILE A 123 7.50 17.20 7.82
N PRO A 124 6.22 17.38 7.45
CA PRO A 124 5.57 16.46 6.54
C PRO A 124 6.33 16.36 5.21
N LEU A 125 6.61 15.12 4.78
CA LEU A 125 7.39 14.80 3.59
C LEU A 125 6.56 15.05 2.32
N THR A 126 7.13 15.79 1.38
CA THR A 126 6.57 15.97 0.04
C THR A 126 7.22 15.01 -0.95
N GLU A 127 6.71 14.97 -2.18
CA GLU A 127 7.25 14.12 -3.24
C GLU A 127 8.68 14.51 -3.66
N GLU A 128 9.10 15.76 -3.40
CA GLU A 128 10.42 16.31 -3.65
C GLU A 128 11.41 16.05 -2.50
N SER A 129 10.93 15.53 -1.36
CA SER A 129 11.79 15.21 -0.22
C SER A 129 12.84 14.16 -0.60
N PRO A 130 14.06 14.25 -0.07
CA PRO A 130 15.13 13.30 -0.36
C PRO A 130 14.75 11.86 -0.03
N LEU A 131 15.29 10.93 -0.81
CA LEU A 131 15.01 9.49 -0.69
C LEU A 131 16.21 8.77 -0.10
N PHE A 132 16.07 8.20 1.12
CA PHE A 132 17.12 7.48 1.85
C PHE A 132 16.59 6.17 2.43
N PRO A 133 16.30 5.16 1.58
CA PRO A 133 15.75 3.90 2.05
C PRO A 133 16.70 3.19 3.02
N VAL A 134 16.16 2.71 4.16
CA VAL A 134 16.94 2.13 5.26
C VAL A 134 16.77 0.63 5.44
N ASN A 135 16.02 -0.02 4.57
CA ASN A 135 15.82 -1.47 4.57
C ASN A 135 15.60 -2.00 3.16
N HIS A 136 15.73 -3.33 2.98
CA HIS A 136 15.64 -3.97 1.66
C HIS A 136 14.30 -3.75 0.96
N TYR A 137 13.19 -3.72 1.71
CA TYR A 137 11.88 -3.37 1.14
C TYR A 137 11.89 -1.96 0.54
N ALA A 138 12.32 -0.97 1.30
CA ALA A 138 12.39 0.42 0.84
C ALA A 138 13.37 0.57 -0.34
N CYS A 139 14.52 -0.09 -0.29
CA CYS A 139 15.49 -0.13 -1.39
C CYS A 139 14.88 -0.74 -2.65
N SER A 140 14.13 -1.86 -2.52
CA SER A 140 13.47 -2.49 -3.68
C SER A 140 12.39 -1.60 -4.27
N LYS A 141 11.63 -0.87 -3.43
CA LYS A 141 10.61 0.08 -3.92
C LYS A 141 11.25 1.26 -4.65
N LEU A 142 12.34 1.83 -4.12
CA LEU A 142 13.06 2.90 -4.80
C LEU A 142 13.70 2.42 -6.13
N ALA A 143 14.31 1.24 -6.13
CA ALA A 143 14.83 0.64 -7.35
C ALA A 143 13.72 0.41 -8.40
N MET A 144 12.55 -0.06 -7.96
CA MET A 144 11.36 -0.20 -8.82
C MET A 144 10.92 1.14 -9.40
N GLU A 145 10.88 2.23 -8.61
CA GLU A 145 10.52 3.57 -9.12
C GLU A 145 11.49 4.02 -10.23
N HIS A 146 12.79 3.88 -10.01
CA HIS A 146 13.80 4.25 -11.03
C HIS A 146 13.70 3.38 -12.27
N MET A 147 13.54 2.07 -12.12
CA MET A 147 13.35 1.14 -13.23
C MET A 147 12.08 1.49 -14.02
N ALA A 148 10.94 1.73 -13.35
CA ALA A 148 9.69 2.07 -14.00
C ALA A 148 9.79 3.37 -14.82
N ARG A 149 10.56 4.35 -14.36
CA ARG A 149 10.79 5.61 -15.09
C ARG A 149 11.51 5.41 -16.42
N THR A 150 12.27 4.33 -16.62
CA THR A 150 12.89 4.02 -17.91
C THR A 150 11.88 3.67 -19.01
N PHE A 151 10.62 3.38 -18.63
CA PHE A 151 9.52 3.10 -19.57
C PHE A 151 8.63 4.32 -19.86
N GLN A 152 8.90 5.49 -19.28
CA GLN A 152 8.00 6.66 -19.37
C GLN A 152 7.80 7.17 -20.81
N ASP A 153 8.77 7.01 -21.69
CA ASP A 153 8.62 7.37 -23.12
C ASP A 153 7.67 6.42 -23.88
N LEU A 154 7.39 5.24 -23.32
CA LEU A 154 6.56 4.19 -23.94
C LEU A 154 5.21 4.02 -23.25
N LEU A 155 5.15 4.24 -21.94
CA LEU A 155 4.01 3.95 -21.09
C LEU A 155 3.69 5.13 -20.16
N PRO A 156 2.41 5.51 -20.02
CA PRO A 156 1.97 6.61 -19.17
C PRO A 156 1.94 6.20 -17.69
N ILE A 157 3.11 6.21 -17.05
CA ILE A 157 3.31 5.72 -15.68
C ILE A 157 3.20 6.86 -14.68
N ALA A 158 2.46 6.63 -13.60
CA ALA A 158 2.46 7.42 -12.37
C ALA A 158 2.81 6.52 -11.17
N ILE A 159 3.42 7.11 -10.16
CA ILE A 159 3.86 6.41 -8.96
C ILE A 159 3.08 6.92 -7.75
N THR A 160 2.67 6.04 -6.86
CA THR A 160 2.12 6.42 -5.56
C THR A 160 3.06 6.00 -4.45
N ARG A 161 3.19 6.83 -3.41
CA ARG A 161 3.93 6.57 -2.18
C ARG A 161 2.97 6.60 -0.99
N PRO A 162 2.19 5.52 -0.76
CA PRO A 162 1.33 5.46 0.42
C PRO A 162 2.16 5.49 1.69
N PHE A 163 1.72 6.29 2.66
CA PHE A 163 2.18 6.24 4.05
C PHE A 163 1.54 5.05 4.75
N ASN A 164 1.63 4.96 6.07
CA ASN A 164 1.00 3.83 6.73
C ASN A 164 -0.52 3.92 6.60
N TYR A 165 -1.17 2.80 6.40
CA TYR A 165 -2.62 2.71 6.39
C TYR A 165 -3.10 1.42 7.02
N THR A 166 -4.32 1.44 7.51
CA THR A 166 -4.92 0.32 8.22
C THR A 166 -6.43 0.28 7.99
N GLY A 167 -7.06 -0.80 8.39
CA GLY A 167 -8.51 -0.97 8.29
C GLY A 167 -8.96 -2.39 8.53
N VAL A 168 -10.26 -2.60 8.51
CA VAL A 168 -10.87 -3.92 8.67
C VAL A 168 -10.36 -4.89 7.58
N GLY A 169 -9.96 -6.09 8.00
CA GLY A 169 -9.45 -7.14 7.09
C GLY A 169 -7.93 -7.09 6.83
N GLN A 170 -7.20 -6.14 7.43
CA GLN A 170 -5.74 -6.18 7.40
C GLN A 170 -5.23 -7.31 8.30
N ALA A 171 -4.19 -8.02 7.82
CA ALA A 171 -3.65 -9.18 8.53
C ALA A 171 -3.02 -8.80 9.89
N ASN A 172 -3.20 -9.66 10.89
CA ASN A 172 -2.81 -9.42 12.28
C ASN A 172 -1.29 -9.44 12.57
N HIS A 173 -0.46 -9.78 11.58
CA HIS A 173 0.98 -9.61 11.69
C HIS A 173 1.43 -8.14 11.51
N PHE A 174 0.55 -7.25 11.05
CA PHE A 174 0.79 -5.81 11.05
C PHE A 174 0.49 -5.19 12.42
N LEU A 175 1.15 -4.07 12.71
CA LEU A 175 1.14 -3.45 14.03
C LEU A 175 -0.27 -3.09 14.53
N ILE A 176 -1.04 -2.32 13.75
CA ILE A 176 -2.35 -1.84 14.19
C ILE A 176 -3.35 -2.99 14.38
N PRO A 177 -3.53 -3.92 13.43
CA PRO A 177 -4.38 -5.09 13.66
C PRO A 177 -3.98 -5.91 14.88
N LYS A 178 -2.66 -6.13 15.11
CA LYS A 178 -2.17 -6.83 16.29
C LYS A 178 -2.64 -6.14 17.58
N VAL A 179 -2.52 -4.82 17.67
CA VAL A 179 -2.96 -4.05 18.85
C VAL A 179 -4.48 -4.14 19.01
N VAL A 180 -5.24 -3.95 17.93
CA VAL A 180 -6.71 -4.05 17.94
C VAL A 180 -7.18 -5.42 18.43
N ASP A 181 -6.58 -6.51 17.95
CA ASP A 181 -6.94 -7.87 18.34
C ASP A 181 -6.73 -8.09 19.84
N HIS A 182 -5.65 -7.54 20.44
CA HIS A 182 -5.41 -7.64 21.89
C HIS A 182 -6.48 -6.89 22.69
N PHE A 183 -6.91 -5.71 22.24
CA PHE A 183 -8.00 -4.98 22.88
C PHE A 183 -9.36 -5.68 22.72
N ALA A 184 -9.65 -6.20 21.54
CA ALA A 184 -10.89 -6.96 21.27
C ALA A 184 -10.97 -8.22 22.14
N ALA A 185 -9.86 -8.93 22.30
CA ALA A 185 -9.74 -10.13 23.15
C ALA A 185 -9.66 -9.80 24.65
N LYS A 186 -9.61 -8.53 25.04
CA LYS A 186 -9.38 -8.08 26.44
C LYS A 186 -8.12 -8.72 27.04
N ALA A 187 -7.05 -8.82 26.26
CA ALA A 187 -5.80 -9.39 26.71
C ALA A 187 -5.22 -8.58 27.89
N PRO A 188 -4.58 -9.25 28.87
CA PRO A 188 -3.99 -8.56 30.02
C PRO A 188 -2.75 -7.74 29.66
N PHE A 189 -2.02 -8.14 28.64
CA PHE A 189 -0.82 -7.44 28.17
C PHE A 189 -0.59 -7.63 26.67
N ILE A 190 0.25 -6.78 26.11
CA ILE A 190 0.80 -6.90 24.75
C ILE A 190 2.31 -6.67 24.77
N GLU A 191 3.04 -7.47 23.99
CA GLU A 191 4.47 -7.23 23.75
C GLU A 191 4.68 -6.45 22.47
N LEU A 192 5.37 -5.31 22.59
CA LEU A 192 5.69 -4.40 21.50
C LEU A 192 7.17 -4.01 21.55
N GLY A 193 7.69 -3.50 20.43
CA GLY A 193 9.03 -2.92 20.38
C GLY A 193 9.04 -1.50 20.94
N ASN A 194 9.55 -0.56 20.16
CA ASN A 194 9.64 0.85 20.54
C ASN A 194 8.25 1.52 20.47
N LEU A 195 7.83 2.17 21.56
CA LEU A 195 6.58 2.92 21.62
C LEU A 195 6.75 4.38 21.16
N ASP A 196 7.99 4.88 21.13
CA ASP A 196 8.30 6.27 20.77
C ASP A 196 8.47 6.41 19.26
N ILE A 197 7.61 5.73 18.50
CA ILE A 197 7.50 5.84 17.05
C ILE A 197 6.18 6.50 16.69
N SER A 198 6.22 7.37 15.71
CA SER A 198 5.01 8.03 15.18
C SER A 198 4.86 7.78 13.70
N ARG A 199 3.64 7.55 13.26
CA ARG A 199 3.29 7.28 11.85
C ARG A 199 2.08 8.07 11.44
N ASP A 200 2.07 8.43 10.18
CA ASP A 200 0.88 8.91 9.51
C ASP A 200 0.05 7.69 9.10
N PHE A 201 -1.10 7.51 9.73
CA PHE A 201 -2.03 6.43 9.43
C PHE A 201 -3.26 6.96 8.69
N THR A 202 -3.51 6.38 7.52
CA THR A 202 -4.72 6.62 6.72
C THR A 202 -5.65 5.40 6.80
N GLY A 203 -6.96 5.61 6.74
CA GLY A 203 -7.92 4.50 6.59
C GLY A 203 -7.83 3.88 5.19
N ILE A 204 -8.07 2.56 5.09
CA ILE A 204 -8.05 1.87 3.80
C ILE A 204 -9.03 2.47 2.80
N ASP A 205 -10.20 2.94 3.23
CA ASP A 205 -11.21 3.53 2.36
C ASP A 205 -10.71 4.82 1.70
N ASP A 206 -9.93 5.64 2.43
CA ASP A 206 -9.33 6.86 1.88
C ASP A 206 -8.20 6.52 0.90
N VAL A 207 -7.42 5.44 1.14
CA VAL A 207 -6.41 4.94 0.19
C VAL A 207 -7.08 4.44 -1.09
N VAL A 208 -8.15 3.67 -0.96
CA VAL A 208 -8.97 3.21 -2.12
C VAL A 208 -9.50 4.39 -2.91
N ASN A 209 -10.06 5.38 -2.22
CA ASN A 209 -10.56 6.60 -2.87
C ASN A 209 -9.44 7.37 -3.59
N ALA A 210 -8.20 7.37 -3.07
CA ALA A 210 -7.06 7.95 -3.77
C ALA A 210 -6.79 7.23 -5.10
N TYR A 211 -6.78 5.90 -5.14
CA TYR A 211 -6.62 5.14 -6.39
C TYR A 211 -7.77 5.39 -7.36
N LEU A 212 -9.03 5.47 -6.89
CA LEU A 212 -10.19 5.79 -7.73
C LEU A 212 -10.07 7.18 -8.34
N LYS A 213 -9.63 8.16 -7.55
CA LYS A 213 -9.40 9.53 -8.03
C LYS A 213 -8.26 9.59 -9.03
N LEU A 214 -7.12 8.97 -8.72
CA LEU A 214 -5.96 8.96 -9.61
C LEU A 214 -6.28 8.32 -10.96
N ILE A 215 -7.06 7.22 -10.98
CA ILE A 215 -7.39 6.55 -12.23
C ILE A 215 -8.30 7.38 -13.15
N GLU A 216 -9.00 8.38 -12.62
CA GLU A 216 -9.90 9.26 -13.35
C GLU A 216 -9.20 10.51 -13.94
N HIS A 217 -7.92 10.76 -13.59
CA HIS A 217 -7.17 11.96 -14.00
C HIS A 217 -5.95 11.63 -14.86
N ASP A 218 -5.53 12.56 -15.70
CA ASP A 218 -4.25 12.46 -16.39
C ASP A 218 -3.11 12.81 -15.43
N ILE A 219 -2.32 11.80 -15.09
CA ILE A 219 -1.26 11.88 -14.08
C ILE A 219 0.07 11.30 -14.57
N HIS A 220 0.27 11.26 -15.90
CA HIS A 220 1.50 10.73 -16.49
C HIS A 220 2.75 11.45 -15.97
N GLY A 221 3.76 10.67 -15.62
CA GLY A 221 5.05 11.16 -15.13
C GLY A 221 5.07 11.60 -13.67
N GLU A 222 3.90 11.62 -13.01
CA GLU A 222 3.74 12.17 -11.67
C GLU A 222 4.02 11.15 -10.56
N THR A 223 4.38 11.66 -9.40
CA THR A 223 4.46 10.89 -8.16
C THR A 223 3.54 11.54 -7.13
N PHE A 224 2.84 10.72 -6.32
CA PHE A 224 1.88 11.18 -5.33
C PHE A 224 2.07 10.52 -3.98
N ASN A 225 2.16 11.32 -2.93
CA ASN A 225 1.99 10.85 -1.56
C ASN A 225 0.52 10.59 -1.27
N ILE A 226 0.23 9.45 -0.63
CA ILE A 226 -1.09 9.17 -0.06
C ILE A 226 -0.91 9.15 1.46
N SER A 227 -1.34 10.21 2.13
CA SER A 227 -1.09 10.44 3.56
C SER A 227 -2.20 11.29 4.18
N SER A 228 -2.41 11.12 5.48
CA SER A 228 -3.36 11.95 6.24
C SER A 228 -2.80 13.33 6.56
N GLY A 229 -1.49 13.48 6.60
CA GLY A 229 -0.82 14.70 7.06
C GLY A 229 -0.69 14.79 8.58
N VAL A 230 -1.15 13.77 9.31
CA VAL A 230 -1.16 13.74 10.77
C VAL A 230 -0.37 12.53 11.27
N SER A 231 0.69 12.81 12.03
CA SER A 231 1.47 11.78 12.70
C SER A 231 0.87 11.47 14.07
N ILE A 232 0.64 10.19 14.34
CA ILE A 232 0.15 9.70 15.64
C ILE A 232 1.19 8.73 16.23
N SER A 233 1.46 8.83 17.52
CA SER A 233 2.36 7.91 18.20
C SER A 233 1.69 6.55 18.46
N LEU A 234 2.49 5.50 18.60
CA LEU A 234 1.95 4.20 18.99
C LEU A 234 1.30 4.24 20.36
N ARG A 235 1.79 5.09 21.25
CA ARG A 235 1.19 5.33 22.57
C ARG A 235 -0.21 5.91 22.44
N ASP A 236 -0.39 6.94 21.60
CA ASP A 236 -1.71 7.54 21.36
C ASP A 236 -2.70 6.55 20.75
N VAL A 237 -2.24 5.65 19.86
CA VAL A 237 -3.08 4.57 19.30
C VAL A 237 -3.57 3.63 20.41
N ILE A 238 -2.70 3.27 21.36
CA ILE A 238 -3.05 2.42 22.49
C ILE A 238 -4.05 3.12 23.41
N ASP A 239 -3.83 4.40 23.71
CA ASP A 239 -4.71 5.20 24.54
C ASP A 239 -6.10 5.36 23.90
N GLU A 240 -6.16 5.59 22.59
CA GLU A 240 -7.41 5.63 21.84
C GLU A 240 -8.18 4.30 21.91
N LEU A 241 -7.49 3.18 21.69
CA LEU A 241 -8.12 1.85 21.78
C LEU A 241 -8.55 1.50 23.21
N SER A 242 -7.80 1.94 24.22
CA SER A 242 -8.20 1.81 25.62
C SER A 242 -9.52 2.53 25.90
N GLN A 243 -9.66 3.77 25.43
CA GLN A 243 -10.91 4.53 25.58
C GLN A 243 -12.08 3.91 24.81
N LEU A 244 -11.82 3.45 23.56
CA LEU A 244 -12.85 2.86 22.69
C LEU A 244 -13.37 1.51 23.21
N SER A 245 -12.47 0.68 23.78
CA SER A 245 -12.81 -0.66 24.30
C SER A 245 -13.30 -0.67 25.74
N GLY A 246 -13.00 0.40 26.51
CA GLY A 246 -13.16 0.42 27.95
C GLY A 246 -12.26 -0.59 28.69
N HIS A 247 -11.17 -1.01 28.05
CA HIS A 247 -10.20 -1.98 28.57
C HIS A 247 -8.79 -1.36 28.58
N SER A 248 -8.03 -1.62 29.62
CA SER A 248 -6.62 -1.28 29.70
C SER A 248 -5.77 -2.53 29.66
N LEU A 249 -4.69 -2.51 28.90
CA LEU A 249 -3.71 -3.59 28.85
C LEU A 249 -2.32 -3.07 29.22
N GLU A 250 -1.53 -3.94 29.82
CA GLU A 250 -0.13 -3.66 30.11
C GLU A 250 0.71 -3.76 28.82
N VAL A 251 1.51 -2.74 28.54
CA VAL A 251 2.44 -2.82 27.41
C VAL A 251 3.81 -3.22 27.93
N ARG A 252 4.31 -4.35 27.45
CA ARG A 252 5.64 -4.89 27.75
C ARG A 252 6.58 -4.64 26.58
N SER A 253 7.72 -4.02 26.86
CA SER A 253 8.75 -3.84 25.84
C SER A 253 9.47 -5.16 25.58
N ASN A 254 9.52 -5.57 24.31
CA ASN A 254 10.28 -6.72 23.87
C ASN A 254 11.39 -6.27 22.93
N PRO A 255 12.69 -6.39 23.33
CA PRO A 255 13.81 -5.97 22.51
C PRO A 255 13.88 -6.65 21.12
N ASP A 256 13.36 -7.89 21.01
CA ASP A 256 13.35 -8.64 19.73
C ASP A 256 12.48 -7.97 18.66
N PHE A 257 11.57 -7.07 19.06
CA PHE A 257 10.72 -6.32 18.14
C PHE A 257 11.30 -4.93 17.79
N ILE A 258 12.44 -4.57 18.35
CA ILE A 258 13.11 -3.28 18.05
C ILE A 258 13.98 -3.45 16.81
N ARG A 259 13.74 -2.62 15.81
CA ARG A 259 14.53 -2.63 14.55
C ARG A 259 15.72 -1.70 14.67
N SER A 260 16.90 -2.13 14.19
CA SER A 260 18.14 -1.35 14.25
C SER A 260 18.08 0.00 13.51
N ASN A 261 17.29 0.05 12.41
CA ASN A 261 17.15 1.26 11.58
C ASN A 261 15.69 1.75 11.61
N GLU A 262 15.13 1.93 12.81
CA GLU A 262 13.75 2.32 12.97
C GLU A 262 13.52 3.79 12.63
N ILE A 263 12.59 4.05 11.71
CA ILE A 263 12.14 5.40 11.40
C ILE A 263 11.31 5.90 12.58
N LYS A 264 11.79 6.93 13.31
CA LYS A 264 11.07 7.42 14.49
C LYS A 264 9.78 8.15 14.14
N ASN A 265 9.80 8.97 13.11
CA ASN A 265 8.63 9.69 12.65
C ASN A 265 8.54 9.63 11.12
N LEU A 266 7.36 9.27 10.60
CA LEU A 266 7.08 9.26 9.17
C LEU A 266 5.70 9.87 8.95
N CYS A 267 5.68 11.12 8.46
CA CYS A 267 4.48 11.90 8.18
C CYS A 267 4.57 12.50 6.79
N GLY A 268 3.51 12.42 6.00
CA GLY A 268 3.47 12.88 4.61
C GLY A 268 2.64 14.12 4.41
N HIS A 269 2.83 14.74 3.25
CA HIS A 269 2.01 15.83 2.74
C HIS A 269 1.38 15.40 1.41
N SER A 270 0.05 15.34 1.36
CA SER A 270 -0.71 14.91 0.17
C SER A 270 -1.29 16.07 -0.64
N GLY A 271 -0.73 17.27 -0.50
CA GLY A 271 -1.24 18.48 -1.14
C GLY A 271 -1.28 18.38 -2.67
N LYS A 272 -0.32 17.71 -3.29
CA LYS A 272 -0.30 17.46 -4.74
C LYS A 272 -1.49 16.59 -5.16
N LEU A 273 -1.72 15.47 -4.48
CA LEU A 273 -2.87 14.61 -4.72
C LEU A 273 -4.19 15.38 -4.56
N GLN A 274 -4.31 16.18 -3.48
CA GLN A 274 -5.50 16.98 -3.21
C GLN A 274 -5.76 18.01 -4.31
N SER A 275 -4.74 18.75 -4.73
CA SER A 275 -4.87 19.83 -5.73
C SER A 275 -5.21 19.30 -7.12
N MET A 276 -4.63 18.14 -7.52
CA MET A 276 -4.86 17.59 -8.85
C MET A 276 -6.16 16.80 -8.97
N THR A 277 -6.63 16.16 -7.89
CA THR A 277 -7.73 15.20 -7.98
C THR A 277 -8.94 15.54 -7.10
N GLY A 278 -8.82 16.55 -6.24
CA GLY A 278 -9.83 16.86 -5.24
C GLY A 278 -9.98 15.80 -4.13
N TRP A 279 -9.01 14.88 -4.02
CA TRP A 279 -9.00 13.87 -2.97
C TRP A 279 -8.90 14.52 -1.58
N LYS A 280 -9.54 13.91 -0.60
CA LYS A 280 -9.49 14.37 0.81
C LYS A 280 -9.60 13.17 1.74
N ILE A 281 -9.01 13.30 2.93
CA ILE A 281 -9.28 12.39 4.05
C ILE A 281 -10.73 12.54 4.46
N THR A 282 -11.43 11.43 4.58
CA THR A 282 -12.85 11.38 4.97
C THR A 282 -13.05 10.82 6.37
N GLN A 283 -12.11 9.99 6.85
CA GLN A 283 -12.19 9.33 8.15
C GLN A 283 -10.98 9.65 9.03
N PRO A 284 -11.18 10.21 10.24
CA PRO A 284 -10.12 10.33 11.22
C PRO A 284 -9.70 8.93 11.70
N ILE A 285 -8.44 8.77 12.06
CA ILE A 285 -7.88 7.46 12.49
C ILE A 285 -8.68 6.84 13.65
N ARG A 286 -9.22 7.65 14.58
CA ARG A 286 -10.09 7.16 15.65
C ARG A 286 -11.31 6.39 15.12
N ALA A 287 -11.95 6.86 14.04
CA ALA A 287 -13.10 6.17 13.43
C ALA A 287 -12.67 4.85 12.79
N VAL A 288 -11.49 4.82 12.15
CA VAL A 288 -10.91 3.59 11.58
C VAL A 288 -10.63 2.56 12.68
N LEU A 289 -9.96 2.99 13.77
CA LEU A 289 -9.67 2.12 14.92
C LEU A 289 -10.95 1.57 15.56
N LYS A 290 -12.00 2.41 15.66
CA LYS A 290 -13.31 1.98 16.15
C LYS A 290 -13.91 0.88 15.28
N SER A 291 -13.95 1.09 13.96
CA SER A 291 -14.49 0.10 13.01
C SER A 291 -13.71 -1.23 13.06
N MET A 292 -12.39 -1.16 13.20
CA MET A 292 -11.56 -2.36 13.35
C MET A 292 -11.86 -3.09 14.67
N LEU A 293 -12.01 -2.36 15.78
CA LEU A 293 -12.31 -2.93 17.10
C LEU A 293 -13.71 -3.57 17.11
N ASP A 294 -14.71 -2.91 16.52
CA ASP A 294 -16.08 -3.44 16.41
C ASP A 294 -16.07 -4.73 15.58
N ALA A 295 -15.39 -4.75 14.43
CA ALA A 295 -15.28 -5.94 13.59
C ALA A 295 -14.56 -7.11 14.30
N ALA A 296 -13.47 -6.83 15.01
CA ALA A 296 -12.71 -7.85 15.76
C ALA A 296 -13.48 -8.38 16.98
N SER A 297 -14.36 -7.56 17.56
CA SER A 297 -15.20 -7.94 18.72
C SER A 297 -16.50 -8.63 18.31
N GLY A 298 -16.78 -8.79 17.01
CA GLY A 298 -18.03 -9.36 16.51
C GLY A 298 -19.27 -8.46 16.71
N ARG A 299 -19.07 -7.15 16.79
CA ARG A 299 -20.13 -6.13 17.00
C ARG A 299 -20.54 -5.45 15.72
#